data_be30f36801da7dc121496dfbefe73677
#
_entry.id   be30f36801da7dc121496dfbefe73677
#
_cell.length_a   1.000
_cell.length_b   1.000
_cell.length_c   1.000
_cell.angle_alpha   90.00
_cell.angle_beta   90.00
_cell.angle_gamma   90.00
#
_symmetry.space_group_name_H-M   'P 1'
#
loop_
_entity.id
_entity.type
_entity.pdbx_description
1 polymer ?
#
loop_
_entity_poly.entity_id
_entity_poly.type
_entity_poly.pdbx_seq_one_letter_code
_entity_poly.pdbx_strand_id
1 'polypeptide(L)'
;VRGKIKVPAHLYMMTSEELAAALDGTKNRSSSFVGMTRSQVARYSLARVLRKMVKNESLDGIEAEMDQEIRLQRPGNNNIEGVGIPFDVLQPTFTRDLNVNTFGQGGAFVESTVSPSVIPLLRNKTSVIRLGATVLDGLTGNVLIPRETDPATVSQYGEIAAALPSTPTLDQVALTPHRSTASVQYSRQLVLQSSVSVENFLRDDLTKQIGIKLDYLALAGNGAASEPMGIMNTTGIGSLIFGGAASWAGLLAFEQSLAAMNADSGKMGWVVSTADRNRWKQIAKTGTGVTTTVPIFLWDEKNQIQDGSNDCYVNGYRATATNQIPNNQALFGNFEDLIIGIWGKGLDIIVNPYSLDTQAEIRITVHQFCDIGLRHPVSFCVSADSGAQ
;
A
#
# COMPACT_ATOMS: atom_id res chain seq x y z
N VAL A 1 6.93 -30.84 7.12
CA VAL A 1 6.71 -32.21 7.63
C VAL A 1 5.22 -32.30 7.98
N ARG A 2 4.40 -32.87 7.10
CA ARG A 2 2.98 -33.13 7.35
C ARG A 2 2.87 -34.36 8.25
N GLY A 3 2.50 -34.17 9.52
CA GLY A 3 2.16 -35.27 10.42
C GLY A 3 0.92 -36.00 9.90
N LYS A 4 1.09 -37.28 9.54
CA LYS A 4 -0.03 -38.17 9.23
C LYS A 4 -0.77 -38.47 10.53
N ILE A 5 -2.02 -38.02 10.63
CA ILE A 5 -2.93 -38.41 11.70
C ILE A 5 -3.22 -39.91 11.51
N LYS A 6 -2.75 -40.75 12.44
CA LYS A 6 -3.09 -42.19 12.47
C LYS A 6 -4.54 -42.32 12.94
N VAL A 7 -5.41 -42.66 12.02
CA VAL A 7 -6.81 -43.00 12.31
C VAL A 7 -6.82 -44.45 12.90
N PRO A 8 -7.49 -44.70 14.04
CA PRO A 8 -7.55 -46.04 14.62
C PRO A 8 -8.27 -47.03 13.70
N ALA A 9 -7.79 -48.28 13.65
CA ALA A 9 -8.22 -49.28 12.67
C ALA A 9 -9.71 -49.67 12.74
N HIS A 10 -10.40 -49.44 13.86
CA HIS A 10 -11.82 -49.74 14.01
C HIS A 10 -12.76 -48.73 13.25
N LEU A 11 -12.25 -47.62 12.81
CA LEU A 11 -13.02 -46.63 12.03
C LEU A 11 -13.03 -46.93 10.51
N TYR A 12 -12.28 -47.92 10.05
CA TYR A 12 -12.19 -48.27 8.62
C TYR A 12 -13.35 -49.15 8.13
N MET A 13 -14.15 -49.72 9.06
CA MET A 13 -15.27 -50.63 8.75
C MET A 13 -16.65 -50.02 8.95
N MET A 14 -16.74 -48.73 9.28
CA MET A 14 -18.07 -48.09 9.50
C MET A 14 -18.58 -47.49 8.18
N THR A 15 -19.86 -47.68 7.93
CA THR A 15 -20.55 -46.99 6.82
C THR A 15 -20.65 -45.50 7.07
N SER A 16 -20.87 -44.72 6.02
CA SER A 16 -20.97 -43.23 6.11
C SER A 16 -22.11 -42.77 7.06
N GLU A 17 -23.16 -43.58 7.20
CA GLU A 17 -24.28 -43.30 8.12
C GLU A 17 -23.91 -43.59 9.58
N GLU A 18 -23.16 -44.66 9.84
CA GLU A 18 -22.67 -44.99 11.18
C GLU A 18 -21.62 -43.98 11.67
N LEU A 19 -20.80 -43.46 10.76
CA LEU A 19 -19.83 -42.40 11.08
C LEU A 19 -20.52 -41.06 11.38
N ALA A 20 -21.58 -40.74 10.65
CA ALA A 20 -22.39 -39.56 10.91
C ALA A 20 -23.14 -39.65 12.24
N ALA A 21 -23.70 -40.82 12.58
CA ALA A 21 -24.37 -41.06 13.86
C ALA A 21 -23.37 -41.01 15.05
N ALA A 22 -22.15 -41.54 14.87
CA ALA A 22 -21.09 -41.47 15.89
C ALA A 22 -20.58 -40.03 16.10
N LEU A 23 -20.50 -39.21 15.04
CA LEU A 23 -20.11 -37.80 15.11
C LEU A 23 -21.24 -36.93 15.71
N ASP A 24 -22.50 -37.23 15.46
CA ASP A 24 -23.63 -36.53 16.05
C ASP A 24 -23.80 -36.86 17.54
N GLY A 25 -23.51 -38.11 17.94
CA GLY A 25 -23.47 -38.52 19.35
C GLY A 25 -22.33 -37.85 20.16
N THR A 26 -21.23 -37.45 19.52
CA THR A 26 -20.13 -36.75 20.17
C THR A 26 -20.34 -35.25 20.29
N LYS A 27 -21.19 -34.65 19.47
CA LYS A 27 -21.54 -33.21 19.54
C LYS A 27 -22.48 -32.85 20.69
N ASN A 28 -23.16 -33.81 21.31
CA ASN A 28 -24.11 -33.59 22.39
C ASN A 28 -23.62 -33.99 23.80
N ARG A 29 -22.35 -34.35 23.94
CA ARG A 29 -21.76 -34.52 25.27
C ARG A 29 -21.18 -33.20 25.73
N SER A 30 -22.03 -32.32 26.33
CA SER A 30 -21.55 -31.40 27.32
C SER A 30 -20.82 -32.17 28.41
N SER A 31 -19.70 -31.70 28.88
CA SER A 31 -18.87 -32.27 29.94
C SER A 31 -19.54 -32.22 31.32
N SER A 32 -20.84 -32.46 31.42
CA SER A 32 -21.58 -32.56 32.66
C SER A 32 -21.49 -33.97 33.20
N PHE A 33 -21.22 -34.09 34.48
CA PHE A 33 -20.98 -35.34 35.22
C PHE A 33 -22.18 -36.31 35.19
N VAL A 34 -23.35 -35.79 34.88
CA VAL A 34 -24.61 -36.52 34.59
C VAL A 34 -25.35 -35.74 33.50
N GLY A 35 -25.30 -36.22 32.26
CA GLY A 35 -25.90 -35.53 31.13
C GLY A 35 -27.39 -35.60 31.08
N MET A 36 -28.10 -34.56 31.48
CA MET A 36 -29.53 -34.44 31.32
C MET A 36 -29.88 -33.82 29.96
N THR A 37 -30.92 -34.38 29.31
CA THR A 37 -31.49 -33.73 28.12
C THR A 37 -32.33 -32.50 28.52
N ARG A 38 -32.47 -31.51 27.65
CA ARG A 38 -33.26 -30.29 27.92
C ARG A 38 -34.68 -30.58 28.38
N SER A 39 -35.29 -31.64 27.88
CA SER A 39 -36.63 -32.09 28.27
C SER A 39 -36.66 -32.68 29.70
N GLN A 40 -35.59 -33.31 30.14
CA GLN A 40 -35.44 -33.83 31.49
C GLN A 40 -35.18 -32.71 32.49
N VAL A 41 -34.31 -31.73 32.14
CA VAL A 41 -34.07 -30.53 32.97
C VAL A 41 -35.37 -29.74 33.17
N ALA A 42 -36.21 -29.59 32.13
CA ALA A 42 -37.50 -28.89 32.24
C ALA A 42 -38.51 -29.60 33.16
N ARG A 43 -38.43 -30.94 33.32
CA ARG A 43 -39.29 -31.73 34.18
C ARG A 43 -38.81 -31.91 35.61
N TYR A 44 -37.51 -31.68 35.83
CA TYR A 44 -36.89 -31.79 37.15
C TYR A 44 -37.30 -30.62 38.04
N SER A 45 -37.80 -30.90 39.26
CA SER A 45 -38.25 -29.85 40.16
C SER A 45 -37.46 -29.89 41.47
N LEU A 46 -36.53 -28.92 41.66
CA LEU A 46 -35.83 -28.71 42.91
C LEU A 46 -36.74 -28.53 44.10
N ALA A 47 -37.89 -27.84 43.93
CA ALA A 47 -38.85 -27.64 44.99
C ALA A 47 -39.48 -28.95 45.44
N ARG A 48 -39.69 -29.93 44.54
CA ARG A 48 -40.20 -31.27 44.85
C ARG A 48 -39.16 -32.06 45.66
N VAL A 49 -37.93 -32.06 45.21
CA VAL A 49 -36.78 -32.70 45.94
C VAL A 49 -36.66 -32.20 47.36
N LEU A 50 -36.57 -30.87 47.52
CA LEU A 50 -36.45 -30.25 48.84
C LEU A 50 -37.65 -30.55 49.75
N ARG A 51 -38.90 -30.54 49.22
CA ARG A 51 -40.11 -30.86 50.00
C ARG A 51 -40.08 -32.29 50.48
N LYS A 52 -39.67 -33.25 49.63
CA LYS A 52 -39.59 -34.68 50.02
C LYS A 52 -38.45 -34.92 51.02
N MET A 53 -37.30 -34.23 50.86
CA MET A 53 -36.22 -34.29 51.87
C MET A 53 -36.68 -33.82 53.25
N VAL A 54 -37.40 -32.70 53.33
CA VAL A 54 -37.93 -32.17 54.60
C VAL A 54 -38.93 -33.12 55.26
N LYS A 55 -39.72 -33.85 54.42
CA LYS A 55 -40.70 -34.80 54.92
C LYS A 55 -40.14 -36.21 55.12
N ASN A 56 -38.88 -36.46 54.84
CA ASN A 56 -38.23 -37.76 54.91
C ASN A 56 -38.91 -38.85 54.05
N GLU A 57 -39.52 -38.41 52.88
CA GLU A 57 -40.18 -39.27 51.93
C GLU A 57 -39.17 -39.70 50.84
N SER A 58 -39.36 -40.91 50.26
CA SER A 58 -38.58 -41.39 49.10
C SER A 58 -38.80 -40.53 47.86
N LEU A 59 -37.75 -40.26 47.09
CA LEU A 59 -37.87 -39.61 45.78
C LEU A 59 -38.53 -40.55 44.75
N ASP A 60 -39.26 -39.97 43.82
CA ASP A 60 -39.93 -40.70 42.70
C ASP A 60 -39.67 -39.97 41.36
N GLY A 61 -39.87 -40.70 40.24
CA GLY A 61 -39.73 -40.19 38.89
C GLY A 61 -38.30 -39.80 38.54
N ILE A 62 -38.12 -38.72 37.73
CA ILE A 62 -36.85 -38.25 37.18
C ILE A 62 -35.87 -37.87 38.29
N GLU A 63 -36.39 -37.38 39.42
CA GLU A 63 -35.57 -36.96 40.55
C GLU A 63 -34.89 -38.16 41.24
N ALA A 64 -35.57 -39.30 41.33
CA ALA A 64 -35.04 -40.56 41.87
C ALA A 64 -34.00 -41.19 40.92
N GLU A 65 -34.28 -41.21 39.60
CA GLU A 65 -33.35 -41.69 38.61
C GLU A 65 -32.01 -40.93 38.58
N MET A 66 -32.07 -39.61 38.67
CA MET A 66 -30.89 -38.75 38.69
C MET A 66 -30.10 -38.91 39.98
N ASP A 67 -30.73 -39.04 41.15
CA ASP A 67 -30.06 -39.32 42.39
C ASP A 67 -29.29 -40.65 42.35
N GLN A 68 -29.95 -41.69 41.79
CA GLN A 68 -29.35 -43.00 41.65
C GLN A 68 -28.16 -42.99 40.66
N GLU A 69 -28.26 -42.25 39.57
CA GLU A 69 -27.18 -42.12 38.58
C GLU A 69 -25.99 -41.37 39.13
N ILE A 70 -26.20 -40.30 39.91
CA ILE A 70 -25.16 -39.55 40.60
C ILE A 70 -24.45 -40.43 41.63
N ARG A 71 -25.19 -41.27 42.38
CA ARG A 71 -24.62 -42.22 43.31
C ARG A 71 -23.75 -43.30 42.64
N LEU A 72 -24.17 -43.80 41.50
CA LEU A 72 -23.47 -44.81 40.69
C LEU A 72 -22.16 -44.27 40.11
N GLN A 73 -22.10 -42.97 39.75
CA GLN A 73 -20.91 -42.33 39.19
C GLN A 73 -19.84 -41.97 40.21
N ARG A 74 -20.10 -42.12 41.51
CA ARG A 74 -19.14 -41.91 42.61
C ARG A 74 -18.72 -43.21 43.24
N PRO A 75 -17.78 -43.97 42.69
CA PRO A 75 -17.32 -45.22 43.29
C PRO A 75 -16.49 -44.88 44.55
N GLY A 76 -16.95 -45.28 45.73
CA GLY A 76 -16.16 -45.30 46.95
C GLY A 76 -16.81 -44.75 48.22
N ASN A 77 -17.96 -44.17 48.21
CA ASN A 77 -18.60 -43.69 49.47
C ASN A 77 -20.15 -43.86 49.43
N ASN A 78 -20.61 -45.03 49.87
CA ASN A 78 -22.06 -45.35 49.94
C ASN A 78 -22.82 -44.63 51.07
N ASN A 79 -22.18 -43.77 51.83
CA ASN A 79 -22.80 -43.04 52.96
C ASN A 79 -22.89 -41.53 52.66
N ILE A 80 -23.57 -41.16 51.56
CA ILE A 80 -23.92 -39.77 51.32
C ILE A 80 -25.26 -39.53 52.02
N GLU A 81 -25.24 -38.85 53.17
CA GLU A 81 -26.44 -38.27 53.77
C GLU A 81 -26.89 -37.08 52.92
N GLY A 82 -27.84 -37.29 51.98
CA GLY A 82 -28.38 -36.26 51.12
C GLY A 82 -28.78 -36.76 49.74
N VAL A 83 -29.40 -35.90 48.93
CA VAL A 83 -29.87 -36.19 47.56
C VAL A 83 -28.90 -35.55 46.57
N GLY A 84 -28.47 -36.34 45.56
CA GLY A 84 -27.68 -35.84 44.45
C GLY A 84 -28.51 -34.94 43.51
N ILE A 85 -28.06 -33.67 43.34
CA ILE A 85 -28.69 -32.74 42.40
C ILE A 85 -27.80 -32.60 41.21
N PRO A 86 -28.31 -32.86 39.97
CA PRO A 86 -27.50 -32.67 38.73
C PRO A 86 -27.11 -31.23 38.54
N PHE A 87 -25.89 -30.99 38.10
CA PHE A 87 -25.33 -29.64 37.89
C PHE A 87 -26.10 -28.88 36.79
N ASP A 88 -26.67 -29.58 35.81
CA ASP A 88 -27.44 -29.02 34.70
C ASP A 88 -28.71 -28.30 35.17
N VAL A 89 -29.30 -28.73 36.31
CA VAL A 89 -30.49 -28.10 36.93
C VAL A 89 -30.11 -26.82 37.68
N LEU A 90 -28.90 -26.71 38.12
CA LEU A 90 -28.37 -25.53 38.88
C LEU A 90 -27.87 -24.42 37.94
N GLN A 91 -27.74 -24.72 36.65
CA GLN A 91 -27.36 -23.67 35.71
C GLN A 91 -28.55 -22.73 35.50
N PRO A 92 -28.33 -21.40 35.64
CA PRO A 92 -29.40 -20.45 35.38
C PRO A 92 -29.77 -20.52 33.89
N THR A 93 -31.04 -20.89 33.59
CA THR A 93 -31.57 -20.74 32.24
C THR A 93 -31.76 -19.26 31.95
N PHE A 94 -30.77 -18.68 31.26
CA PHE A 94 -30.90 -17.33 30.76
C PHE A 94 -31.97 -17.30 29.67
N THR A 95 -33.18 -16.89 29.99
CA THR A 95 -34.28 -16.63 29.05
C THR A 95 -34.16 -15.22 28.42
N ARG A 96 -32.96 -14.62 28.40
CA ARG A 96 -32.74 -13.37 27.69
C ARG A 96 -32.07 -13.69 26.36
N ASP A 97 -32.68 -13.23 25.28
CA ASP A 97 -32.03 -13.22 23.98
C ASP A 97 -30.73 -12.46 24.06
N LEU A 98 -29.63 -13.17 23.88
CA LEU A 98 -28.29 -12.57 23.79
C LEU A 98 -28.20 -11.78 22.49
N ASN A 99 -28.14 -10.45 22.59
CA ASN A 99 -28.06 -9.56 21.44
C ASN A 99 -26.64 -9.00 21.31
N VAL A 100 -26.07 -9.12 20.10
CA VAL A 100 -24.72 -8.63 19.76
C VAL A 100 -24.60 -7.11 19.89
N ASN A 101 -25.71 -6.39 19.70
CA ASN A 101 -25.71 -4.92 19.65
C ASN A 101 -25.63 -4.23 21.04
N THR A 102 -25.80 -4.99 22.13
CA THR A 102 -25.76 -4.40 23.47
C THR A 102 -24.69 -5.08 24.32
N PHE A 103 -23.68 -4.33 24.79
CA PHE A 103 -22.55 -4.84 25.56
C PHE A 103 -22.99 -5.70 26.75
N GLY A 104 -24.01 -5.27 27.50
CA GLY A 104 -24.54 -6.00 28.66
C GLY A 104 -25.45 -7.20 28.34
N GLN A 105 -25.77 -7.46 27.07
CA GLN A 105 -26.68 -8.53 26.62
C GLN A 105 -26.02 -9.52 25.66
N GLY A 106 -24.71 -9.65 25.70
CA GLY A 106 -23.96 -10.61 24.88
C GLY A 106 -22.91 -9.98 23.97
N GLY A 107 -22.93 -8.66 23.77
CA GLY A 107 -21.92 -7.96 22.95
C GLY A 107 -20.49 -8.11 23.48
N ALA A 108 -20.33 -8.35 24.80
CA ALA A 108 -19.03 -8.62 25.42
C ALA A 108 -18.41 -9.98 25.03
N PHE A 109 -19.23 -10.92 24.52
CA PHE A 109 -18.75 -12.24 24.06
C PHE A 109 -18.37 -12.26 22.59
N VAL A 110 -18.60 -11.15 21.86
CA VAL A 110 -18.21 -11.05 20.45
C VAL A 110 -16.74 -10.68 20.39
N GLU A 111 -15.94 -11.63 19.97
CA GLU A 111 -14.53 -11.39 19.71
C GLU A 111 -14.38 -10.52 18.46
N SER A 112 -13.81 -9.34 18.62
CA SER A 112 -13.44 -8.47 17.50
C SER A 112 -12.14 -8.95 16.91
N THR A 113 -12.21 -9.77 15.87
CA THR A 113 -11.02 -10.20 15.13
C THR A 113 -10.52 -9.02 14.28
N VAL A 114 -9.47 -8.36 14.72
CA VAL A 114 -8.78 -7.35 13.92
C VAL A 114 -7.94 -8.07 12.85
N SER A 115 -8.16 -7.72 11.58
CA SER A 115 -7.32 -8.24 10.49
C SER A 115 -5.85 -7.88 10.75
N PRO A 116 -4.91 -8.83 10.65
CA PRO A 116 -3.49 -8.54 10.83
C PRO A 116 -2.91 -7.69 9.70
N SER A 117 -3.66 -7.49 8.60
CA SER A 117 -3.25 -6.66 7.48
C SER A 117 -3.95 -5.30 7.51
N VAL A 118 -3.17 -4.23 7.48
CA VAL A 118 -3.66 -2.87 7.31
C VAL A 118 -3.89 -2.61 5.83
N ILE A 119 -5.05 -2.08 5.45
CA ILE A 119 -5.31 -1.64 4.08
C ILE A 119 -4.48 -0.37 3.83
N PRO A 120 -3.50 -0.40 2.91
CA PRO A 120 -2.65 0.75 2.68
C PRO A 120 -3.41 1.89 1.99
N LEU A 121 -3.03 3.12 2.30
CA LEU A 121 -3.54 4.30 1.62
C LEU A 121 -3.18 4.26 0.13
N LEU A 122 -4.11 4.67 -0.74
CA LEU A 122 -3.83 4.87 -2.15
C LEU A 122 -2.87 6.04 -2.33
N ARG A 123 -1.78 5.81 -3.06
CA ARG A 123 -0.71 6.79 -3.26
C ARG A 123 -0.31 6.87 -4.72
N ASN A 124 0.28 8.01 -5.08
CA ASN A 124 0.90 8.16 -6.38
C ASN A 124 2.07 7.17 -6.53
N LYS A 125 2.24 6.68 -7.75
CA LYS A 125 3.40 5.90 -8.14
C LYS A 125 4.52 6.83 -8.59
N THR A 126 5.76 6.46 -8.34
CA THR A 126 6.92 7.17 -8.87
C THR A 126 6.92 7.07 -10.40
N SER A 127 7.01 8.19 -11.07
CA SER A 127 6.91 8.29 -12.53
C SER A 127 8.26 8.44 -13.20
N VAL A 128 9.14 9.24 -12.62
CA VAL A 128 10.39 9.69 -13.23
C VAL A 128 11.36 8.54 -13.47
N ILE A 129 11.55 7.65 -12.47
CA ILE A 129 12.44 6.48 -12.60
C ILE A 129 11.92 5.51 -13.65
N ARG A 130 10.59 5.31 -13.74
CA ARG A 130 9.98 4.44 -14.75
C ARG A 130 10.12 4.96 -16.18
N LEU A 131 10.17 6.27 -16.35
CA LEU A 131 10.43 6.91 -17.63
C LEU A 131 11.88 6.81 -18.06
N GLY A 132 12.77 6.46 -17.15
CA GLY A 132 14.15 6.13 -17.46
C GLY A 132 15.19 7.10 -16.96
N ALA A 133 14.90 7.88 -15.91
CA ALA A 133 15.88 8.75 -15.24
C ALA A 133 17.11 7.98 -14.79
N THR A 134 18.27 8.60 -14.95
CA THR A 134 19.57 8.04 -14.52
C THR A 134 19.71 8.24 -13.02
N VAL A 135 19.79 7.14 -12.25
CA VAL A 135 20.01 7.19 -10.80
C VAL A 135 21.49 6.91 -10.53
N LEU A 136 22.15 7.83 -9.82
CA LEU A 136 23.51 7.67 -9.31
C LEU A 136 23.42 7.48 -7.80
N ASP A 137 23.69 6.30 -7.32
CA ASP A 137 23.65 5.95 -5.90
C ASP A 137 25.04 5.79 -5.29
N GLY A 138 25.12 5.84 -3.96
CA GLY A 138 26.38 5.70 -3.23
C GLY A 138 27.33 6.88 -3.36
N LEU A 139 26.84 8.07 -3.71
CA LEU A 139 27.65 9.25 -3.88
C LEU A 139 28.30 9.72 -2.55
N THR A 140 29.48 10.33 -2.66
CA THR A 140 30.22 10.93 -1.54
C THR A 140 30.74 12.31 -1.94
N GLY A 141 30.58 13.29 -1.05
CA GLY A 141 30.97 14.67 -1.35
C GLY A 141 30.12 15.33 -2.43
N ASN A 142 30.56 16.44 -2.95
CA ASN A 142 29.94 17.11 -4.09
C ASN A 142 30.37 16.44 -5.40
N VAL A 143 29.44 16.26 -6.31
CA VAL A 143 29.70 15.63 -7.60
C VAL A 143 29.60 16.69 -8.69
N LEU A 144 30.63 16.80 -9.52
CA LEU A 144 30.70 17.70 -10.66
C LEU A 144 30.78 16.87 -11.92
N ILE A 145 29.79 16.99 -12.80
CA ILE A 145 29.74 16.27 -14.08
C ILE A 145 30.05 17.28 -15.19
N PRO A 146 31.19 17.18 -15.88
CA PRO A 146 31.49 18.07 -17.00
C PRO A 146 30.54 17.82 -18.16
N ARG A 147 30.12 18.89 -18.82
CA ARG A 147 29.32 18.85 -20.06
C ARG A 147 29.92 19.84 -21.06
N GLU A 148 29.87 19.50 -22.32
CA GLU A 148 30.18 20.42 -23.42
C GLU A 148 28.96 21.31 -23.69
N THR A 149 29.20 22.63 -23.82
CA THR A 149 28.15 23.61 -24.07
C THR A 149 28.17 24.03 -25.54
N ASP A 150 29.35 24.28 -26.10
CA ASP A 150 29.48 24.62 -27.51
C ASP A 150 30.55 23.73 -28.15
N PRO A 151 30.30 23.17 -29.33
CA PRO A 151 31.27 22.36 -30.04
C PRO A 151 32.32 23.21 -30.74
N ALA A 152 33.42 22.58 -31.10
CA ALA A 152 34.42 23.19 -31.95
C ALA A 152 33.82 23.49 -33.34
N THR A 153 34.11 24.66 -33.88
CA THR A 153 33.64 25.09 -35.20
C THR A 153 34.48 24.48 -36.31
N VAL A 154 33.85 23.85 -37.29
CA VAL A 154 34.50 23.35 -38.47
C VAL A 154 34.25 24.35 -39.60
N SER A 155 35.32 24.90 -40.18
CA SER A 155 35.24 25.84 -41.30
C SER A 155 36.02 25.29 -42.48
N GLN A 156 35.52 25.58 -43.68
CA GLN A 156 36.23 25.25 -44.93
C GLN A 156 37.13 26.41 -45.33
N TYR A 157 38.37 26.08 -45.64
CA TYR A 157 39.37 27.05 -46.04
C TYR A 157 39.80 26.79 -47.48
N GLY A 158 40.19 27.84 -48.17
CA GLY A 158 40.80 27.70 -49.49
C GLY A 158 42.22 27.11 -49.39
N GLU A 159 42.76 26.69 -50.53
CA GLU A 159 44.01 25.92 -50.67
C GLU A 159 45.22 26.50 -49.88
N ILE A 160 45.31 27.82 -49.69
CA ILE A 160 46.46 28.51 -49.03
C ILE A 160 46.01 29.22 -47.77
N ALA A 161 44.74 29.15 -47.35
CA ALA A 161 44.25 29.88 -46.18
C ALA A 161 44.59 29.16 -44.86
N ALA A 162 45.09 29.90 -43.90
CA ALA A 162 45.38 29.36 -42.57
C ALA A 162 44.09 29.04 -41.84
N ALA A 163 44.01 27.84 -41.25
CA ALA A 163 42.88 27.43 -40.41
C ALA A 163 42.90 28.20 -39.09
N LEU A 164 41.77 28.76 -38.71
CA LEU A 164 41.58 29.38 -37.40
C LEU A 164 41.24 28.31 -36.33
N PRO A 165 41.97 28.26 -35.21
CA PRO A 165 41.66 27.36 -34.13
C PRO A 165 40.31 27.73 -33.48
N SER A 166 39.47 26.76 -33.19
CA SER A 166 38.28 26.91 -32.38
C SER A 166 38.40 26.05 -31.14
N THR A 167 37.92 26.54 -30.03
CA THR A 167 37.97 25.83 -28.73
C THR A 167 36.57 25.53 -28.26
N PRO A 168 36.23 24.27 -27.93
CA PRO A 168 34.91 23.93 -27.34
C PRO A 168 34.80 24.56 -25.95
N THR A 169 33.61 24.95 -25.57
CA THR A 169 33.32 25.43 -24.21
C THR A 169 32.78 24.33 -23.34
N LEU A 170 33.23 24.28 -22.11
CA LEU A 170 32.82 23.29 -21.13
C LEU A 170 32.14 23.98 -19.94
N ASP A 171 31.10 23.37 -19.47
CA ASP A 171 30.34 23.71 -18.24
C ASP A 171 30.27 22.46 -17.35
N GLN A 172 29.67 22.56 -16.19
CA GLN A 172 29.49 21.43 -15.29
C GLN A 172 28.10 21.41 -14.64
N VAL A 173 27.54 20.22 -14.49
CA VAL A 173 26.38 19.97 -13.66
C VAL A 173 26.87 19.65 -12.25
N ALA A 174 26.59 20.53 -11.30
CA ALA A 174 26.94 20.35 -9.90
C ALA A 174 25.80 19.71 -9.13
N LEU A 175 26.08 18.61 -8.45
CA LEU A 175 25.15 17.95 -7.55
C LEU A 175 25.65 18.06 -6.12
N THR A 176 24.78 18.53 -5.21
CA THR A 176 25.05 18.72 -3.79
C THR A 176 23.99 18.04 -2.94
N PRO A 177 24.34 17.43 -1.80
CA PRO A 177 23.36 16.67 -1.02
C PRO A 177 22.33 17.57 -0.33
N HIS A 178 21.08 17.47 -0.73
CA HIS A 178 19.92 18.06 -0.06
C HIS A 178 19.21 17.02 0.79
N ARG A 179 18.88 17.35 2.04
CA ARG A 179 18.32 16.43 3.00
C ARG A 179 16.78 16.42 2.96
N SER A 180 16.18 15.31 2.58
CA SER A 180 14.77 15.01 2.78
C SER A 180 14.59 14.16 4.03
N THR A 181 13.71 14.60 4.94
CA THR A 181 13.50 13.90 6.23
C THR A 181 12.03 13.71 6.50
N ALA A 182 11.67 12.51 6.93
CA ALA A 182 10.36 12.21 7.47
C ALA A 182 10.52 11.58 8.85
N SER A 183 9.69 11.98 9.83
CA SER A 183 9.70 11.40 11.17
C SER A 183 8.29 11.17 11.70
N VAL A 184 8.13 10.07 12.43
CA VAL A 184 6.88 9.69 13.08
C VAL A 184 7.18 9.27 14.51
N GLN A 185 6.29 9.63 15.43
CA GLN A 185 6.34 9.24 16.84
C GLN A 185 5.18 8.29 17.14
N TYR A 186 5.42 7.29 17.98
CA TYR A 186 4.40 6.36 18.44
C TYR A 186 4.68 5.93 19.88
N SER A 187 3.62 5.65 20.63
CA SER A 187 3.75 5.28 22.05
C SER A 187 4.16 3.81 22.22
N ARG A 188 4.93 3.51 23.26
CA ARG A 188 5.26 2.13 23.65
C ARG A 188 4.01 1.33 23.99
N GLN A 189 2.99 1.98 24.55
CA GLN A 189 1.71 1.33 24.85
C GLN A 189 1.02 0.81 23.58
N LEU A 190 1.06 1.57 22.48
CA LEU A 190 0.52 1.14 21.18
C LEU A 190 1.19 -0.15 20.70
N VAL A 191 2.52 -0.25 20.83
CA VAL A 191 3.27 -1.46 20.45
C VAL A 191 2.86 -2.67 21.28
N LEU A 192 2.62 -2.48 22.60
CA LEU A 192 2.23 -3.56 23.50
C LEU A 192 0.79 -4.04 23.28
N GLN A 193 -0.11 -3.14 22.84
CA GLN A 193 -1.53 -3.45 22.63
C GLN A 193 -1.87 -3.84 21.20
N SER A 194 -1.00 -3.55 20.24
CA SER A 194 -1.25 -3.81 18.82
C SER A 194 -0.91 -5.25 18.46
N SER A 195 -1.82 -5.92 17.74
CA SER A 195 -1.59 -7.22 17.11
C SER A 195 -0.80 -7.11 15.79
N VAL A 196 -0.69 -5.89 15.24
CA VAL A 196 0.03 -5.59 13.99
C VAL A 196 1.41 -5.05 14.31
N SER A 197 2.42 -5.40 13.52
CA SER A 197 3.76 -4.80 13.64
C SER A 197 3.73 -3.33 13.20
N VAL A 198 3.41 -2.44 14.14
CA VAL A 198 3.30 -0.98 13.93
C VAL A 198 4.61 -0.41 13.38
N GLU A 199 5.74 -0.89 13.86
CA GLU A 199 7.05 -0.42 13.42
C GLU A 199 7.30 -0.69 11.93
N ASN A 200 7.03 -1.92 11.46
CA ASN A 200 7.19 -2.25 10.05
C ASN A 200 6.23 -1.46 9.17
N PHE A 201 4.97 -1.32 9.61
CA PHE A 201 4.00 -0.51 8.90
C PHE A 201 4.47 0.95 8.74
N LEU A 202 4.96 1.56 9.81
CA LEU A 202 5.45 2.94 9.78
C LEU A 202 6.71 3.10 8.93
N ARG A 203 7.65 2.14 8.98
CA ARG A 203 8.83 2.14 8.11
C ARG A 203 8.46 2.10 6.64
N ASP A 204 7.55 1.21 6.26
CA ASP A 204 7.05 1.10 4.89
C ASP A 204 6.33 2.36 4.44
N ASP A 205 5.55 2.96 5.34
CA ASP A 205 4.83 4.20 5.08
C ASP A 205 5.79 5.36 4.81
N LEU A 206 6.76 5.56 5.67
CA LEU A 206 7.78 6.60 5.54
C LEU A 206 8.62 6.43 4.26
N THR A 207 9.02 5.20 3.95
CA THR A 207 9.77 4.88 2.72
C THR A 207 8.98 5.26 1.46
N LYS A 208 7.70 4.94 1.42
CA LYS A 208 6.82 5.30 0.29
C LYS A 208 6.64 6.81 0.17
N GLN A 209 6.50 7.53 1.30
CA GLN A 209 6.38 8.99 1.29
C GLN A 209 7.64 9.68 0.76
N ILE A 210 8.82 9.20 1.14
CA ILE A 210 10.08 9.73 0.63
C ILE A 210 10.21 9.50 -0.87
N GLY A 211 9.83 8.31 -1.37
CA GLY A 211 9.81 8.05 -2.81
C GLY A 211 8.89 9.00 -3.59
N ILE A 212 7.71 9.30 -3.05
CA ILE A 212 6.77 10.26 -3.65
C ILE A 212 7.37 11.69 -3.62
N LYS A 213 8.01 12.07 -2.50
CA LYS A 213 8.65 13.39 -2.42
C LYS A 213 9.82 13.51 -3.39
N LEU A 214 10.59 12.45 -3.59
CA LEU A 214 11.67 12.43 -4.59
C LEU A 214 11.14 12.66 -6.01
N ASP A 215 10.04 11.99 -6.37
CA ASP A 215 9.38 12.17 -7.67
C ASP A 215 8.87 13.61 -7.86
N TYR A 216 8.26 14.19 -6.81
CA TYR A 216 7.86 15.60 -6.80
C TYR A 216 9.05 16.55 -6.98
N LEU A 217 10.13 16.32 -6.22
CA LEU A 217 11.33 17.16 -6.33
C LEU A 217 11.93 17.09 -7.73
N ALA A 218 11.97 15.90 -8.33
CA ALA A 218 12.49 15.72 -9.69
C ALA A 218 11.67 16.48 -10.73
N LEU A 219 10.36 16.55 -10.59
CA LEU A 219 9.48 17.22 -11.54
C LEU A 219 9.38 18.73 -11.24
N ALA A 220 9.02 19.09 -10.02
CA ALA A 220 8.57 20.44 -9.64
C ALA A 220 9.35 21.07 -8.47
N GLY A 221 10.50 20.54 -8.08
CA GLY A 221 11.37 21.15 -7.07
C GLY A 221 11.70 22.61 -7.41
N ASN A 222 11.63 23.49 -6.43
CA ASN A 222 11.74 24.96 -6.67
C ASN A 222 13.18 25.50 -6.58
N GLY A 223 14.16 24.69 -6.18
CA GLY A 223 15.54 25.10 -6.01
C GLY A 223 15.76 26.13 -4.90
N ALA A 224 14.74 26.44 -4.09
CA ALA A 224 14.82 27.43 -3.02
C ALA A 224 15.17 26.74 -1.68
N ALA A 225 15.93 27.47 -0.84
CA ALA A 225 16.37 27.03 0.49
C ALA A 225 17.14 25.72 0.48
N SER A 226 16.46 24.61 0.77
CA SER A 226 17.09 23.28 0.87
C SER A 226 16.50 22.27 -0.13
N GLU A 227 15.69 22.71 -1.07
CA GLU A 227 15.10 21.85 -2.09
C GLU A 227 15.96 21.85 -3.37
N PRO A 228 16.17 20.66 -4.00
CA PRO A 228 16.78 20.59 -5.32
C PRO A 228 15.90 21.25 -6.38
N MET A 229 16.52 21.67 -7.48
CA MET A 229 15.79 22.25 -8.62
C MET A 229 15.26 21.14 -9.52
N GLY A 230 13.95 21.07 -9.67
CA GLY A 230 13.27 20.11 -10.55
C GLY A 230 13.29 20.53 -12.00
N ILE A 231 12.92 19.59 -12.91
CA ILE A 231 12.92 19.82 -14.35
C ILE A 231 12.16 21.10 -14.70
N MET A 232 10.93 21.27 -14.19
CA MET A 232 10.01 22.34 -14.60
C MET A 232 10.51 23.75 -14.24
N ASN A 233 11.39 23.87 -13.26
CA ASN A 233 11.92 25.14 -12.77
C ASN A 233 13.37 25.39 -13.22
N THR A 234 13.97 24.43 -13.92
CA THR A 234 15.35 24.58 -14.42
C THR A 234 15.38 25.59 -15.58
N THR A 235 16.36 26.49 -15.55
CA THR A 235 16.56 27.45 -16.63
C THR A 235 17.09 26.76 -17.90
N GLY A 236 16.60 27.20 -19.06
CA GLY A 236 17.03 26.65 -20.35
C GLY A 236 16.19 25.48 -20.88
N ILE A 237 15.16 25.06 -20.17
CA ILE A 237 14.17 24.12 -20.73
C ILE A 237 13.30 24.82 -21.78
N GLY A 238 12.81 24.04 -22.76
CA GLY A 238 11.86 24.51 -23.75
C GLY A 238 10.51 24.85 -23.10
N SER A 239 9.85 25.88 -23.57
CA SER A 239 8.49 26.23 -23.14
C SER A 239 7.61 26.41 -24.38
N LEU A 240 6.52 25.65 -24.42
CA LEU A 240 5.51 25.73 -25.48
C LEU A 240 4.14 25.88 -24.84
N ILE A 241 3.28 26.63 -25.53
CA ILE A 241 1.89 26.81 -25.16
C ILE A 241 0.99 26.18 -26.23
N PHE A 242 -0.09 25.55 -25.82
CA PHE A 242 -1.10 25.02 -26.74
C PHE A 242 -1.98 26.14 -27.29
N GLY A 243 -2.09 27.27 -26.58
CA GLY A 243 -2.94 28.39 -26.96
C GLY A 243 -4.42 28.11 -26.81
N GLY A 244 -4.79 27.16 -25.96
CA GLY A 244 -6.15 26.67 -25.73
C GLY A 244 -6.14 25.19 -25.36
N ALA A 245 -7.17 24.44 -25.77
CA ALA A 245 -7.21 23.00 -25.54
C ALA A 245 -6.01 22.29 -26.22
N ALA A 246 -5.51 21.25 -25.57
CA ALA A 246 -4.46 20.42 -26.14
C ALA A 246 -4.89 19.90 -27.54
N SER A 247 -3.99 19.92 -28.47
CA SER A 247 -4.25 19.50 -29.85
C SER A 247 -3.16 18.57 -30.36
N TRP A 248 -3.49 17.80 -31.42
CA TRP A 248 -2.51 16.94 -32.06
C TRP A 248 -1.34 17.73 -32.63
N ALA A 249 -1.63 18.89 -33.25
CA ALA A 249 -0.60 19.77 -33.78
C ALA A 249 0.31 20.33 -32.65
N GLY A 250 -0.26 20.64 -31.50
CA GLY A 250 0.52 21.06 -30.33
C GLY A 250 1.48 19.96 -29.85
N LEU A 251 1.02 18.71 -29.78
CA LEU A 251 1.91 17.58 -29.39
C LEU A 251 3.07 17.41 -30.37
N LEU A 252 2.81 17.52 -31.66
CA LEU A 252 3.86 17.45 -32.68
C LEU A 252 4.83 18.65 -32.61
N ALA A 253 4.36 19.83 -32.18
CA ALA A 253 5.22 20.99 -31.98
C ALA A 253 6.23 20.78 -30.82
N PHE A 254 5.86 20.03 -29.76
CA PHE A 254 6.79 19.61 -28.72
C PHE A 254 7.90 18.71 -29.27
N GLU A 255 7.53 17.70 -30.04
CA GLU A 255 8.50 16.82 -30.69
C GLU A 255 9.43 17.60 -31.63
N GLN A 256 8.87 18.47 -32.45
CA GLN A 256 9.64 19.34 -33.32
C GLN A 256 10.62 20.24 -32.56
N SER A 257 10.20 20.80 -31.42
CA SER A 257 11.05 21.67 -30.61
C SER A 257 12.29 20.94 -30.09
N LEU A 258 12.13 19.71 -29.65
CA LEU A 258 13.25 18.88 -29.16
C LEU A 258 14.13 18.39 -30.32
N ALA A 259 13.52 17.98 -31.45
CA ALA A 259 14.25 17.58 -32.63
C ALA A 259 15.10 18.72 -33.23
N ALA A 260 14.58 19.97 -33.17
CA ALA A 260 15.35 21.15 -33.61
C ALA A 260 16.63 21.41 -32.80
N MET A 261 16.65 20.93 -31.54
CA MET A 261 17.81 20.97 -30.65
C MET A 261 18.63 19.66 -30.65
N ASN A 262 18.33 18.72 -31.58
CA ASN A 262 18.93 17.39 -31.66
C ASN A 262 18.78 16.57 -30.35
N ALA A 263 17.70 16.81 -29.60
CA ALA A 263 17.43 16.19 -28.31
C ALA A 263 16.34 15.11 -28.37
N ASP A 264 16.02 14.61 -29.58
CA ASP A 264 14.98 13.62 -29.88
C ASP A 264 15.48 12.17 -29.76
N SER A 265 16.50 11.94 -28.95
CA SER A 265 17.12 10.62 -28.73
C SER A 265 16.96 10.17 -27.28
N GLY A 266 17.21 8.87 -27.05
CA GLY A 266 17.17 8.29 -25.71
C GLY A 266 15.77 7.89 -25.24
N LYS A 267 15.47 8.05 -23.95
CA LYS A 267 14.22 7.63 -23.31
C LYS A 267 13.21 8.77 -23.25
N MET A 268 12.57 9.03 -24.40
CA MET A 268 11.56 10.06 -24.51
C MET A 268 10.25 9.66 -23.81
N GLY A 269 9.62 10.62 -23.15
CA GLY A 269 8.36 10.35 -22.45
C GLY A 269 7.56 11.61 -22.11
N TRP A 270 6.28 11.39 -21.82
CA TRP A 270 5.33 12.41 -21.39
C TRP A 270 5.02 12.25 -19.90
N VAL A 271 4.96 13.36 -19.18
CA VAL A 271 4.39 13.42 -17.85
C VAL A 271 3.32 14.50 -17.82
N VAL A 272 2.11 14.12 -17.44
CA VAL A 272 0.95 15.03 -17.40
C VAL A 272 0.22 14.89 -16.07
N SER A 273 -0.61 15.89 -15.74
CA SER A 273 -1.50 15.75 -14.59
C SER A 273 -2.60 14.71 -14.84
N THR A 274 -3.18 14.15 -13.77
CA THR A 274 -4.32 13.22 -13.91
C THR A 274 -5.55 13.90 -14.51
N ALA A 275 -5.73 15.21 -14.29
CA ALA A 275 -6.78 15.99 -14.91
C ALA A 275 -6.58 16.12 -16.43
N ASP A 276 -5.36 16.44 -16.84
CA ASP A 276 -5.02 16.60 -18.26
C ASP A 276 -5.08 15.26 -19.00
N ARG A 277 -4.68 14.15 -18.37
CA ARG A 277 -4.90 12.81 -18.94
C ARG A 277 -6.38 12.60 -19.29
N ASN A 278 -7.31 12.94 -18.41
CA ASN A 278 -8.74 12.78 -18.67
C ASN A 278 -9.22 13.64 -19.84
N ARG A 279 -8.69 14.86 -19.97
CA ARG A 279 -8.98 15.73 -21.12
C ARG A 279 -8.42 15.17 -22.41
N TRP A 280 -7.18 14.70 -22.41
CA TRP A 280 -6.52 14.11 -23.58
C TRP A 280 -7.19 12.82 -24.09
N LYS A 281 -7.88 12.10 -23.21
CA LYS A 281 -8.74 10.96 -23.59
C LYS A 281 -10.01 11.36 -24.35
N GLN A 282 -10.42 12.61 -24.26
CA GLN A 282 -11.61 13.13 -24.92
C GLN A 282 -11.29 13.84 -26.25
N ILE A 283 -10.03 14.24 -26.44
CA ILE A 283 -9.59 14.98 -27.64
C ILE A 283 -9.15 14.00 -28.71
N ALA A 284 -9.85 14.01 -29.84
CA ALA A 284 -9.50 13.19 -30.98
C ALA A 284 -8.27 13.76 -31.73
N LYS A 285 -7.43 12.87 -32.25
CA LYS A 285 -6.36 13.23 -33.18
C LYS A 285 -6.99 13.64 -34.54
N THR A 286 -7.22 14.95 -34.69
CA THR A 286 -7.73 15.50 -35.97
C THR A 286 -6.58 16.10 -36.74
N GLY A 287 -6.34 15.61 -37.97
CA GLY A 287 -5.44 16.23 -38.93
C GLY A 287 -6.24 16.74 -40.11
N THR A 288 -5.70 17.72 -40.84
CA THR A 288 -6.33 18.25 -42.09
C THR A 288 -6.49 17.11 -43.08
N GLY A 289 -7.74 16.74 -43.45
CA GLY A 289 -8.04 15.70 -44.43
C GLY A 289 -8.24 14.29 -43.89
N VAL A 290 -8.25 14.06 -42.61
CA VAL A 290 -8.50 12.73 -41.98
C VAL A 290 -9.98 12.59 -41.61
N THR A 291 -10.76 11.94 -42.44
CA THR A 291 -12.09 11.42 -42.12
C THR A 291 -11.94 10.00 -41.57
N THR A 292 -11.65 9.85 -40.29
CA THR A 292 -11.61 8.51 -39.66
C THR A 292 -12.98 8.17 -39.08
N THR A 293 -13.47 6.98 -39.45
CA THR A 293 -14.72 6.39 -38.94
C THR A 293 -14.62 6.04 -37.45
N VAL A 294 -13.39 5.93 -36.94
CA VAL A 294 -13.10 5.64 -35.51
C VAL A 294 -12.16 6.73 -35.00
N PRO A 295 -12.58 7.53 -33.99
CA PRO A 295 -11.71 8.54 -33.41
C PRO A 295 -10.54 7.90 -32.67
N ILE A 296 -9.33 8.34 -32.98
CA ILE A 296 -8.12 8.03 -32.24
C ILE A 296 -7.90 9.24 -31.30
N PHE A 297 -7.80 8.98 -30.00
CA PHE A 297 -7.62 10.02 -29.01
C PHE A 297 -6.14 10.36 -28.81
N LEU A 298 -5.85 11.53 -28.22
CA LEU A 298 -4.48 11.94 -27.93
C LEU A 298 -3.81 10.96 -26.95
N TRP A 299 -4.56 10.52 -25.94
CA TRP A 299 -4.14 9.48 -25.01
C TRP A 299 -4.61 8.11 -25.52
N ASP A 300 -3.67 7.27 -25.97
CA ASP A 300 -4.00 5.99 -26.61
C ASP A 300 -4.20 4.88 -25.58
N GLU A 301 -5.44 4.53 -25.31
CA GLU A 301 -5.82 3.46 -24.38
C GLU A 301 -5.58 2.04 -24.91
N LYS A 302 -5.48 1.87 -26.23
CA LYS A 302 -5.33 0.54 -26.83
C LYS A 302 -3.98 -0.10 -26.55
N ASN A 303 -2.98 0.74 -26.27
CA ASN A 303 -1.61 0.32 -25.97
C ASN A 303 -1.25 0.57 -24.50
N GLN A 304 -2.19 0.31 -23.58
CA GLN A 304 -1.92 0.43 -22.16
C GLN A 304 -0.81 -0.53 -21.72
N ILE A 305 0.17 0.01 -20.99
CA ILE A 305 1.28 -0.79 -20.47
C ILE A 305 0.76 -1.68 -19.33
N GLN A 306 0.91 -3.01 -19.49
CA GLN A 306 0.40 -4.01 -18.53
C GLN A 306 1.35 -4.24 -17.34
N ASP A 307 1.89 -3.17 -16.76
CA ASP A 307 2.76 -3.24 -15.57
C ASP A 307 2.02 -2.85 -14.26
N GLY A 308 0.68 -2.81 -14.31
CA GLY A 308 -0.15 -2.33 -13.20
C GLY A 308 -0.11 -0.82 -13.01
N SER A 309 0.51 -0.06 -13.93
CA SER A 309 0.41 1.39 -14.06
C SER A 309 -0.71 1.73 -15.04
N ASN A 310 -1.31 2.93 -14.90
CA ASN A 310 -2.21 3.46 -15.92
C ASN A 310 -1.44 4.23 -17.00
N ASP A 311 -0.20 3.82 -17.28
CA ASP A 311 0.63 4.41 -18.31
C ASP A 311 0.17 3.95 -19.68
N CYS A 312 0.24 4.84 -20.64
CA CYS A 312 -0.12 4.62 -22.03
C CYS A 312 0.92 5.24 -22.95
N TYR A 313 0.60 5.28 -24.24
CA TYR A 313 1.43 5.95 -25.21
C TYR A 313 0.73 7.21 -25.75
N VAL A 314 1.48 8.29 -25.86
CA VAL A 314 1.08 9.52 -26.53
C VAL A 314 2.09 9.75 -27.65
N ASN A 315 1.61 9.79 -28.89
CA ASN A 315 2.46 9.92 -30.07
C ASN A 315 3.60 8.88 -30.18
N GLY A 316 3.35 7.63 -29.72
CA GLY A 316 4.37 6.58 -29.74
C GLY A 316 5.35 6.62 -28.56
N TYR A 317 5.35 7.66 -27.75
CA TYR A 317 6.19 7.81 -26.57
C TYR A 317 5.43 7.40 -25.31
N ARG A 318 6.15 6.85 -24.34
CA ARG A 318 5.57 6.47 -23.04
C ARG A 318 5.01 7.70 -22.32
N ALA A 319 3.78 7.61 -21.83
CA ALA A 319 3.09 8.68 -21.14
C ALA A 319 2.62 8.22 -19.76
N THR A 320 2.98 8.98 -18.73
CA THR A 320 2.61 8.74 -17.33
C THR A 320 1.78 9.90 -16.81
N ALA A 321 0.71 9.60 -16.08
CA ALA A 321 -0.08 10.58 -15.39
C ALA A 321 0.21 10.56 -13.88
N THR A 322 0.53 11.73 -13.32
CA THR A 322 0.85 11.88 -11.89
C THR A 322 0.21 13.13 -11.30
N ASN A 323 -0.09 13.09 -10.00
CA ASN A 323 -0.53 14.27 -9.26
C ASN A 323 0.64 15.09 -8.68
N GLN A 324 1.88 14.74 -9.03
CA GLN A 324 3.09 15.48 -8.62
C GLN A 324 3.38 16.68 -9.53
N ILE A 325 2.71 16.73 -10.67
CA ILE A 325 2.72 17.88 -11.58
C ILE A 325 1.47 18.76 -11.29
N PRO A 326 1.59 20.08 -11.30
CA PRO A 326 0.44 20.97 -11.24
C PRO A 326 -0.54 20.72 -12.39
N ASN A 327 -1.83 20.97 -12.16
CA ASN A 327 -2.83 20.87 -13.20
C ASN A 327 -2.54 21.85 -14.34
N ASN A 328 -2.96 21.50 -15.54
CA ASN A 328 -2.75 22.25 -16.78
C ASN A 328 -1.28 22.30 -17.23
N GLN A 329 -0.44 21.41 -16.73
CA GLN A 329 0.96 21.34 -17.14
C GLN A 329 1.29 19.98 -17.73
N ALA A 330 2.03 20.00 -18.83
CA ALA A 330 2.56 18.81 -19.48
C ALA A 330 4.07 18.97 -19.68
N LEU A 331 4.78 17.92 -19.43
CA LEU A 331 6.23 17.81 -19.59
C LEU A 331 6.52 16.73 -20.63
N PHE A 332 7.34 17.05 -21.61
CA PHE A 332 7.86 16.12 -22.59
C PHE A 332 9.38 16.24 -22.67
N GLY A 333 10.08 15.14 -22.76
CA GLY A 333 11.51 15.16 -22.91
C GLY A 333 12.20 13.82 -22.78
N ASN A 334 13.54 13.87 -22.86
CA ASN A 334 14.40 12.71 -22.67
C ASN A 334 14.74 12.51 -21.19
N PHE A 335 14.13 11.53 -20.56
CA PHE A 335 14.34 11.25 -19.15
C PHE A 335 15.72 10.63 -18.84
N GLU A 336 16.45 10.13 -19.82
CA GLU A 336 17.81 9.66 -19.61
C GLU A 336 18.78 10.79 -19.23
N ASP A 337 18.48 12.03 -19.66
CA ASP A 337 19.25 13.23 -19.31
C ASP A 337 18.95 13.77 -17.90
N LEU A 338 17.93 13.24 -17.24
CA LEU A 338 17.66 13.52 -15.85
C LEU A 338 18.52 12.66 -14.95
N ILE A 339 19.33 13.31 -14.12
CA ILE A 339 20.18 12.64 -13.13
C ILE A 339 19.58 12.84 -11.75
N ILE A 340 19.38 11.73 -11.03
CA ILE A 340 19.01 11.71 -9.63
C ILE A 340 20.21 11.22 -8.84
N GLY A 341 20.88 12.11 -8.11
CA GLY A 341 21.97 11.78 -7.21
C GLY A 341 21.44 11.35 -5.84
N ILE A 342 21.92 10.21 -5.32
CA ILE A 342 21.59 9.71 -3.99
C ILE A 342 22.90 9.47 -3.23
N TRP A 343 23.04 10.12 -2.07
CA TRP A 343 24.22 10.00 -1.23
C TRP A 343 24.06 8.90 -0.18
N GLY A 344 25.18 8.26 0.14
CA GLY A 344 25.24 7.16 1.09
C GLY A 344 24.61 5.88 0.56
N LYS A 345 23.97 5.11 1.45
CA LYS A 345 23.35 3.82 1.11
C LYS A 345 21.84 3.94 0.76
N GLY A 346 21.40 5.12 0.35
CA GLY A 346 19.99 5.37 0.01
C GLY A 346 19.21 5.95 1.20
N LEU A 347 18.39 5.14 1.86
CA LEU A 347 17.58 5.56 3.01
C LEU A 347 18.31 5.25 4.33
N ASP A 348 18.46 6.25 5.19
CA ASP A 348 18.96 6.12 6.55
C ASP A 348 17.78 6.12 7.53
N ILE A 349 17.47 4.97 8.13
CA ILE A 349 16.35 4.77 9.03
C ILE A 349 16.87 4.69 10.46
N ILE A 350 16.53 5.67 11.28
CA ILE A 350 16.95 5.78 12.67
C ILE A 350 15.73 5.57 13.57
N VAL A 351 15.79 4.56 14.45
CA VAL A 351 14.82 4.34 15.51
C VAL A 351 15.40 4.85 16.82
N ASN A 352 14.78 5.87 17.39
CA ASN A 352 15.25 6.50 18.62
C ASN A 352 14.24 6.31 19.76
N PRO A 353 14.48 5.39 20.71
CA PRO A 353 13.63 5.15 21.87
C PRO A 353 13.98 6.03 23.09
N TYR A 354 15.01 6.88 22.99
CA TYR A 354 15.58 7.57 24.15
C TYR A 354 15.18 9.04 24.27
N SER A 355 15.02 9.76 23.14
CA SER A 355 14.78 11.20 23.17
C SER A 355 13.41 11.61 23.73
N LEU A 356 12.44 10.68 23.77
CA LEU A 356 11.08 10.88 24.25
C LEU A 356 10.73 9.85 25.35
N ASP A 357 11.71 9.47 26.14
CA ASP A 357 11.59 8.46 27.20
C ASP A 357 10.60 8.87 28.30
N THR A 358 10.57 10.15 28.66
CA THR A 358 9.63 10.71 29.66
C THR A 358 8.17 10.65 29.19
N GLN A 359 7.92 10.57 27.87
CA GLN A 359 6.59 10.45 27.28
C GLN A 359 6.26 9.00 26.91
N ALA A 360 7.19 8.07 27.15
CA ALA A 360 7.10 6.67 26.73
C ALA A 360 6.83 6.52 25.21
N GLU A 361 7.45 7.40 24.39
CA GLU A 361 7.33 7.40 22.95
C GLU A 361 8.63 6.98 22.27
N ILE A 362 8.48 6.41 21.08
CA ILE A 362 9.58 6.03 20.18
C ILE A 362 9.45 6.86 18.92
N ARG A 363 10.58 7.41 18.41
CA ARG A 363 10.62 8.15 17.17
C ARG A 363 11.33 7.33 16.10
N ILE A 364 10.68 7.18 14.95
CA ILE A 364 11.33 6.69 13.73
C ILE A 364 11.57 7.90 12.85
N THR A 365 12.81 8.08 12.44
CA THR A 365 13.22 9.13 11.51
C THR A 365 13.89 8.49 10.31
N VAL A 366 13.46 8.88 9.11
CA VAL A 366 14.07 8.45 7.86
C VAL A 366 14.68 9.65 7.17
N HIS A 367 15.95 9.55 6.83
CA HIS A 367 16.68 10.56 6.07
C HIS A 367 17.03 10.03 4.69
N GLN A 368 16.90 10.89 3.69
CA GLN A 368 17.44 10.69 2.36
C GLN A 368 18.20 11.95 1.94
N PHE A 369 19.37 11.75 1.40
CA PHE A 369 20.16 12.84 0.81
C PHE A 369 20.12 12.65 -0.70
N CYS A 370 19.54 13.62 -1.40
CA CYS A 370 19.35 13.54 -2.84
C CYS A 370 19.55 14.91 -3.49
N ASP A 371 19.89 14.91 -4.77
CA ASP A 371 19.87 16.08 -5.61
C ASP A 371 19.46 15.70 -7.04
N ILE A 372 19.07 16.68 -7.81
CA ILE A 372 18.55 16.51 -9.15
C ILE A 372 19.32 17.43 -10.10
N GLY A 373 19.80 16.86 -11.18
CA GLY A 373 20.51 17.60 -12.21
C GLY A 373 20.05 17.22 -13.62
N LEU A 374 20.11 18.15 -14.54
CA LEU A 374 19.86 17.91 -15.96
C LEU A 374 21.16 17.96 -16.74
N ARG A 375 21.44 16.90 -17.52
CA ARG A 375 22.59 16.91 -18.44
C ARG A 375 22.41 18.00 -19.49
N HIS A 376 21.25 17.99 -20.13
CA HIS A 376 20.87 18.94 -21.16
C HIS A 376 19.48 19.51 -20.86
N PRO A 377 19.37 20.75 -20.38
CA PRO A 377 18.06 21.38 -20.15
C PRO A 377 17.18 21.43 -21.41
N VAL A 378 17.79 21.61 -22.57
CA VAL A 378 17.09 21.63 -23.89
C VAL A 378 16.42 20.31 -24.28
N SER A 379 16.76 19.21 -23.59
CA SER A 379 16.11 17.90 -23.78
C SER A 379 14.72 17.80 -23.15
N PHE A 380 14.24 18.88 -22.55
CA PHE A 380 12.91 18.94 -21.93
C PHE A 380 12.14 20.14 -22.43
N CYS A 381 10.84 19.95 -22.57
CA CYS A 381 9.90 21.01 -22.92
C CYS A 381 8.66 20.92 -22.04
N VAL A 382 8.23 22.05 -21.50
CA VAL A 382 7.07 22.16 -20.59
C VAL A 382 5.98 23.01 -21.22
N SER A 383 4.71 22.64 -20.99
CA SER A 383 3.56 23.52 -21.19
C SER A 383 2.90 23.85 -19.87
N ALA A 384 2.48 25.08 -19.73
CA ALA A 384 1.71 25.56 -18.59
C ALA A 384 0.19 25.63 -18.87
N ASP A 385 -0.25 25.29 -20.08
CA ASP A 385 -1.64 25.42 -20.54
C ASP A 385 -2.21 24.12 -21.15
N SER A 386 -1.62 22.96 -20.87
CA SER A 386 -2.00 21.66 -21.47
C SER A 386 -3.45 21.24 -21.18
N GLY A 387 -4.09 21.87 -20.22
CA GLY A 387 -5.46 21.63 -19.82
C GLY A 387 -6.36 22.86 -19.92
N ALA A 388 -5.91 23.93 -20.54
CA ALA A 388 -6.78 25.07 -20.80
C ALA A 388 -7.91 24.67 -21.76
N GLN A 389 -9.15 25.16 -21.48
CA GLN A 389 -10.34 24.97 -22.33
C GLN A 389 -10.51 26.14 -23.27
#